data_a28552bbd1303f8c567d9b118cf96146
#
_entry.id   a28552bbd1303f8c567d9b118cf96146
#
_cell.length_a   1.000
_cell.length_b   1.000
_cell.length_c   1.000
_cell.angle_alpha   90.00
_cell.angle_beta   90.00
_cell.angle_gamma   90.00
#
_symmetry.space_group_name_H-M   'P 1'
#
loop_
_entity.id
_entity.type
_entity.pdbx_description
1 polymer ?
#
loop_
_entity_poly.entity_id
_entity_poly.type
_entity_poly.pdbx_seq_one_letter_code
_entity_poly.pdbx_strand_id
1 'polypeptide(L)'
;MPDTESGFPPLVLTFAASDPSGGAGMQADLLTLASMGCHPLSVITAITVQDSLGVEGVLAIDADWVADQARCLLEDMPVDAFKIGVLGSVENIAAIAEIVSDYPDVPLILDPVLASGRGDELANDEMTHALRELLLPQTTILTPNSLEARRLAESEDDEERPLDACAARLIETGCEFVLVTGTHENTPQVVNTLYGKSGVVRTDSWPRLPGTFHGSGCTLASAIAAMLANGLDLPEAVREAQEYTWQTLKKAYRPGMGQFLPDRLFWAREESDARGDEPEVPRTADVRGSH
;
A
#
# COMPACT_ATOMS: atom_id res chain seq x y z
N MET A 1 13.80 -15.36 16.94
CA MET A 1 13.61 -15.62 15.51
C MET A 1 12.48 -16.60 15.43
N PRO A 2 11.34 -16.29 14.79
CA PRO A 2 10.33 -17.31 14.55
C PRO A 2 10.94 -18.38 13.63
N ASP A 3 10.67 -19.63 13.93
CA ASP A 3 11.02 -20.77 13.09
C ASP A 3 10.25 -20.66 11.78
N THR A 4 10.88 -20.14 10.72
CA THR A 4 10.36 -20.27 9.36
C THR A 4 10.58 -21.72 8.91
N GLU A 5 9.65 -22.60 9.30
CA GLU A 5 9.64 -24.00 8.82
C GLU A 5 9.37 -24.11 7.29
N SER A 6 8.87 -23.06 6.65
CA SER A 6 8.74 -23.01 5.19
C SER A 6 10.06 -22.55 4.59
N GLY A 7 10.75 -23.38 3.84
CA GLY A 7 12.01 -23.04 3.15
C GLY A 7 11.87 -21.99 2.04
N PHE A 8 10.80 -21.17 2.01
CA PHE A 8 10.48 -20.13 1.02
C PHE A 8 10.01 -18.83 1.70
N PRO A 9 10.09 -17.68 1.02
CA PRO A 9 9.62 -16.40 1.54
C PRO A 9 8.13 -16.40 1.89
N PRO A 10 7.67 -15.58 2.87
CA PRO A 10 6.25 -15.40 3.13
C PRO A 10 5.48 -14.96 1.88
N LEU A 11 4.27 -15.49 1.70
CA LEU A 11 3.42 -15.23 0.54
C LEU A 11 2.35 -14.19 0.88
N VAL A 12 2.31 -13.09 0.14
CA VAL A 12 1.29 -12.05 0.31
C VAL A 12 0.46 -11.93 -0.96
N LEU A 13 -0.85 -12.19 -0.85
CA LEU A 13 -1.78 -12.01 -1.97
C LEU A 13 -2.34 -10.60 -1.98
N THR A 14 -2.11 -9.87 -3.08
CA THR A 14 -2.65 -8.53 -3.28
C THR A 14 -3.77 -8.51 -4.32
N PHE A 15 -4.87 -7.82 -3.99
CA PHE A 15 -5.96 -7.46 -4.88
C PHE A 15 -5.87 -5.96 -5.18
N ALA A 16 -5.54 -5.59 -6.39
CA ALA A 16 -5.36 -4.19 -6.75
C ALA A 16 -5.55 -3.93 -8.25
N ALA A 17 -5.83 -2.67 -8.59
CA ALA A 17 -5.80 -2.22 -9.98
C ALA A 17 -4.36 -2.12 -10.49
N SER A 18 -4.17 -2.34 -11.79
CA SER A 18 -2.90 -2.12 -12.48
C SER A 18 -2.70 -0.64 -12.77
N ASP A 19 -1.57 -0.08 -12.30
CA ASP A 19 -1.11 1.28 -12.63
C ASP A 19 0.08 1.22 -13.60
N PRO A 20 -0.10 1.56 -14.90
CA PRO A 20 0.97 1.46 -15.90
C PRO A 20 2.16 2.39 -15.63
N SER A 21 1.99 3.43 -14.80
CA SER A 21 3.11 4.30 -14.40
C SER A 21 4.09 3.63 -13.44
N GLY A 22 3.68 2.54 -12.79
CA GLY A 22 4.44 1.86 -11.75
C GLY A 22 4.49 2.60 -10.41
N GLY A 23 3.76 3.72 -10.28
CA GLY A 23 3.77 4.56 -9.08
C GLY A 23 2.93 4.02 -7.94
N ALA A 24 1.76 3.47 -8.25
CA ALA A 24 0.78 2.96 -7.28
C ALA A 24 0.25 1.57 -7.70
N GLY A 25 -0.88 1.18 -7.16
CA GLY A 25 -1.61 -0.03 -7.52
C GLY A 25 -0.80 -1.31 -7.39
N MET A 26 -1.13 -2.28 -8.23
CA MET A 26 -0.48 -3.60 -8.25
C MET A 26 1.05 -3.51 -8.34
N GLN A 27 1.58 -2.60 -9.17
CA GLN A 27 3.02 -2.45 -9.35
C GLN A 27 3.72 -1.96 -8.09
N ALA A 28 3.09 -1.04 -7.37
CA ALA A 28 3.59 -0.58 -6.07
C ALA A 28 3.61 -1.71 -5.05
N ASP A 29 2.54 -2.50 -5.00
CA ASP A 29 2.40 -3.62 -4.08
C ASP A 29 3.49 -4.66 -4.35
N LEU A 30 3.63 -5.13 -5.59
CA LEU A 30 4.63 -6.13 -5.97
C LEU A 30 6.06 -5.69 -5.64
N LEU A 31 6.41 -4.44 -5.98
CA LEU A 31 7.74 -3.90 -5.72
C LEU A 31 8.02 -3.76 -4.23
N THR A 32 7.02 -3.33 -3.44
CA THR A 32 7.16 -3.20 -1.98
C THR A 32 7.34 -4.56 -1.32
N LEU A 33 6.46 -5.50 -1.60
CA LEU A 33 6.48 -6.84 -1.03
C LEU A 33 7.79 -7.57 -1.37
N ALA A 34 8.22 -7.54 -2.64
CA ALA A 34 9.48 -8.14 -3.06
C ALA A 34 10.69 -7.45 -2.41
N SER A 35 10.69 -6.12 -2.27
CA SER A 35 11.75 -5.36 -1.58
C SER A 35 11.89 -5.74 -0.10
N MET A 36 10.79 -6.17 0.52
CA MET A 36 10.73 -6.55 1.94
C MET A 36 10.82 -8.04 2.19
N GLY A 37 11.24 -8.81 1.16
CA GLY A 37 11.56 -10.24 1.30
C GLY A 37 10.36 -11.17 1.23
N CYS A 38 9.18 -10.70 0.78
CA CYS A 38 8.02 -11.54 0.54
C CYS A 38 7.94 -11.99 -0.93
N HIS A 39 7.25 -13.09 -1.18
CA HIS A 39 6.83 -13.47 -2.52
C HIS A 39 5.42 -12.92 -2.78
N PRO A 40 5.26 -11.94 -3.69
CA PRO A 40 3.97 -11.33 -3.96
C PRO A 40 3.15 -12.19 -4.93
N LEU A 41 1.91 -12.48 -4.56
CA LEU A 41 0.88 -13.02 -5.43
C LEU A 41 -0.06 -11.89 -5.85
N SER A 42 -0.58 -11.93 -7.07
CA SER A 42 -1.33 -10.79 -7.63
C SER A 42 -2.64 -11.19 -8.28
N VAL A 43 -3.72 -10.52 -7.87
CA VAL A 43 -5.04 -10.58 -8.51
C VAL A 43 -5.40 -9.19 -9.01
N ILE A 44 -5.51 -9.04 -10.33
CA ILE A 44 -5.83 -7.75 -10.96
C ILE A 44 -7.34 -7.53 -10.89
N THR A 45 -7.75 -6.44 -10.25
CA THR A 45 -9.17 -6.05 -10.07
C THR A 45 -9.65 -5.04 -11.10
N ALA A 46 -8.75 -4.22 -11.61
CA ALA A 46 -9.02 -3.23 -12.64
C ALA A 46 -7.76 -2.89 -13.43
N ILE A 47 -7.94 -2.31 -14.61
CA ILE A 47 -6.88 -1.70 -15.41
C ILE A 47 -7.13 -0.20 -15.45
N THR A 48 -6.10 0.62 -15.23
CA THR A 48 -6.21 2.07 -15.32
C THR A 48 -5.54 2.62 -16.58
N VAL A 49 -6.09 3.71 -17.10
CA VAL A 49 -5.39 4.64 -17.99
C VAL A 49 -4.88 5.76 -17.10
N GLN A 50 -3.59 5.75 -16.80
CA GLN A 50 -3.01 6.57 -15.76
C GLN A 50 -1.55 6.87 -16.03
N ASP A 51 -1.12 8.06 -15.62
CA ASP A 51 0.29 8.48 -15.61
C ASP A 51 0.66 9.15 -14.28
N SER A 52 1.79 9.85 -14.22
CA SER A 52 2.22 10.57 -13.02
C SER A 52 1.37 11.81 -12.71
N LEU A 53 0.53 12.25 -13.64
CA LEU A 53 -0.35 13.42 -13.47
C LEU A 53 -1.71 13.04 -12.86
N GLY A 54 -2.28 11.87 -13.21
CA GLY A 54 -3.58 11.44 -12.68
C GLY A 54 -4.18 10.26 -13.42
N VAL A 55 -5.41 9.92 -13.06
CA VAL A 55 -6.20 8.81 -13.63
C VAL A 55 -7.17 9.36 -14.66
N GLU A 56 -7.10 8.88 -15.90
CA GLU A 56 -8.01 9.25 -17.00
C GLU A 56 -9.14 8.24 -17.17
N GLY A 57 -8.95 6.98 -16.74
CA GLY A 57 -9.95 5.94 -16.87
C GLY A 57 -9.64 4.72 -16.02
N VAL A 58 -10.71 4.02 -15.62
CA VAL A 58 -10.66 2.76 -14.88
C VAL A 58 -11.58 1.76 -15.57
N LEU A 59 -11.05 0.58 -15.88
CA LEU A 59 -11.81 -0.55 -16.39
C LEU A 59 -11.75 -1.67 -15.35
N ALA A 60 -12.86 -1.92 -14.65
CA ALA A 60 -12.97 -3.06 -13.74
C ALA A 60 -12.86 -4.38 -14.51
N ILE A 61 -12.13 -5.34 -13.95
CA ILE A 61 -12.13 -6.72 -14.42
C ILE A 61 -13.42 -7.37 -13.92
N ASP A 62 -13.99 -8.24 -14.73
CA ASP A 62 -15.17 -9.03 -14.38
C ASP A 62 -14.93 -9.84 -13.09
N ALA A 63 -15.91 -9.86 -12.19
CA ALA A 63 -15.78 -10.42 -10.85
C ALA A 63 -15.50 -11.94 -10.86
N ASP A 64 -16.04 -12.67 -11.84
CA ASP A 64 -15.75 -14.09 -12.00
C ASP A 64 -14.26 -14.33 -12.30
N TRP A 65 -13.64 -13.47 -13.15
CA TRP A 65 -12.21 -13.54 -13.43
C TRP A 65 -11.36 -13.17 -12.21
N VAL A 66 -11.79 -12.22 -11.40
CA VAL A 66 -11.12 -11.85 -10.14
C VAL A 66 -11.17 -13.01 -9.16
N ALA A 67 -12.34 -13.63 -9.02
CA ALA A 67 -12.52 -14.79 -8.14
C ALA A 67 -11.70 -15.99 -8.61
N ASP A 68 -11.70 -16.30 -9.90
CA ASP A 68 -10.97 -17.44 -10.47
C ASP A 68 -9.46 -17.29 -10.31
N GLN A 69 -8.89 -16.07 -10.51
CA GLN A 69 -7.48 -15.79 -10.22
C GLN A 69 -7.14 -16.09 -8.77
N ALA A 70 -7.95 -15.57 -7.82
CA ALA A 70 -7.69 -15.73 -6.40
C ALA A 70 -7.80 -17.19 -5.95
N ARG A 71 -8.87 -17.89 -6.33
CA ARG A 71 -9.09 -19.28 -5.95
C ARG A 71 -8.01 -20.20 -6.50
N CYS A 72 -7.61 -20.01 -7.77
CA CYS A 72 -6.51 -20.78 -8.39
C CYS A 72 -5.19 -20.65 -7.59
N LEU A 73 -4.89 -19.46 -7.09
CA LEU A 73 -3.69 -19.22 -6.25
C LEU A 73 -3.85 -19.84 -4.86
N LEU A 74 -5.00 -19.66 -4.22
CA LEU A 74 -5.26 -20.10 -2.84
C LEU A 74 -5.38 -21.63 -2.72
N GLU A 75 -5.75 -22.31 -3.79
CA GLU A 75 -5.76 -23.79 -3.86
C GLU A 75 -4.34 -24.39 -3.92
N ASP A 76 -3.35 -23.65 -4.42
CA ASP A 76 -1.98 -24.12 -4.65
C ASP A 76 -0.98 -23.61 -3.61
N MET A 77 -1.17 -22.38 -3.13
CA MET A 77 -0.19 -21.68 -2.32
C MET A 77 -0.77 -21.19 -0.98
N PRO A 78 -0.11 -21.49 0.17
CA PRO A 78 -0.52 -20.94 1.46
C PRO A 78 -0.16 -19.45 1.54
N VAL A 79 -1.16 -18.60 1.86
CA VAL A 79 -1.01 -17.15 1.94
C VAL A 79 -0.86 -16.73 3.40
N ASP A 80 0.14 -15.88 3.69
CA ASP A 80 0.45 -15.38 5.03
C ASP A 80 -0.21 -14.02 5.33
N ALA A 81 -0.61 -13.26 4.31
CA ALA A 81 -1.37 -12.02 4.45
C ALA A 81 -2.12 -11.65 3.16
N PHE A 82 -3.25 -10.98 3.30
CA PHE A 82 -3.98 -10.33 2.21
C PHE A 82 -3.75 -8.82 2.23
N LYS A 83 -3.51 -8.22 1.06
CA LYS A 83 -3.54 -6.77 0.87
C LYS A 83 -4.61 -6.41 -0.16
N ILE A 84 -5.50 -5.50 0.19
CA ILE A 84 -6.54 -4.98 -0.70
C ILE A 84 -6.29 -3.50 -0.98
N GLY A 85 -6.34 -3.13 -2.28
CA GLY A 85 -6.30 -1.74 -2.76
C GLY A 85 -7.53 -1.38 -3.58
N VAL A 86 -7.34 -0.75 -4.76
CA VAL A 86 -8.45 -0.38 -5.65
C VAL A 86 -9.13 -1.61 -6.21
N LEU A 87 -10.46 -1.72 -6.07
CA LEU A 87 -11.25 -2.90 -6.43
C LEU A 87 -12.04 -2.76 -7.74
N GLY A 88 -12.36 -1.54 -8.14
CA GLY A 88 -12.94 -1.23 -9.45
C GLY A 88 -14.47 -1.36 -9.54
N SER A 89 -15.11 -2.26 -8.78
CA SER A 89 -16.57 -2.41 -8.80
C SER A 89 -17.11 -2.99 -7.48
N VAL A 90 -18.43 -2.88 -7.26
CA VAL A 90 -19.15 -3.49 -6.13
C VAL A 90 -19.11 -5.01 -6.20
N GLU A 91 -19.21 -5.57 -7.41
CA GLU A 91 -19.16 -7.01 -7.65
C GLU A 91 -17.80 -7.59 -7.24
N ASN A 92 -16.71 -6.88 -7.54
CA ASN A 92 -15.37 -7.28 -7.10
C ASN A 92 -15.24 -7.22 -5.58
N ILE A 93 -15.80 -6.19 -4.95
CA ILE A 93 -15.81 -6.07 -3.48
C ILE A 93 -16.53 -7.28 -2.87
N ALA A 94 -17.69 -7.65 -3.39
CA ALA A 94 -18.47 -8.78 -2.90
C ALA A 94 -17.74 -10.12 -3.10
N ALA A 95 -17.19 -10.35 -4.31
CA ALA A 95 -16.46 -11.58 -4.62
C ALA A 95 -15.20 -11.75 -3.73
N ILE A 96 -14.45 -10.67 -3.52
CA ILE A 96 -13.25 -10.71 -2.67
C ILE A 96 -13.62 -10.89 -1.20
N ALA A 97 -14.69 -10.23 -0.72
CA ALA A 97 -15.17 -10.41 0.64
C ALA A 97 -15.60 -11.85 0.93
N GLU A 98 -16.25 -12.52 -0.02
CA GLU A 98 -16.57 -13.95 0.06
C GLU A 98 -15.29 -14.80 0.17
N ILE A 99 -14.31 -14.54 -0.68
CA ILE A 99 -13.05 -15.31 -0.70
C ILE A 99 -12.29 -15.15 0.62
N VAL A 100 -12.06 -13.92 1.10
CA VAL A 100 -11.27 -13.70 2.32
C VAL A 100 -11.98 -14.23 3.57
N SER A 101 -13.33 -14.36 3.54
CA SER A 101 -14.10 -14.93 4.64
C SER A 101 -13.79 -16.41 4.90
N ASP A 102 -13.27 -17.12 3.90
CA ASP A 102 -12.82 -18.52 4.02
C ASP A 102 -11.46 -18.63 4.74
N TYR A 103 -10.76 -17.51 4.98
CA TYR A 103 -9.41 -17.44 5.57
C TYR A 103 -9.36 -16.49 6.77
N PRO A 104 -10.17 -16.70 7.82
CA PRO A 104 -10.32 -15.74 8.92
C PRO A 104 -9.05 -15.55 9.79
N ASP A 105 -8.11 -16.49 9.72
CA ASP A 105 -6.84 -16.43 10.46
C ASP A 105 -5.72 -15.70 9.69
N VAL A 106 -5.95 -15.37 8.41
CA VAL A 106 -4.98 -14.65 7.56
C VAL A 106 -5.21 -13.14 7.71
N PRO A 107 -4.23 -12.35 8.15
CA PRO A 107 -4.40 -10.91 8.34
C PRO A 107 -4.76 -10.21 7.02
N LEU A 108 -5.79 -9.37 7.08
CA LEU A 108 -6.30 -8.57 5.98
C LEU A 108 -5.93 -7.10 6.15
N ILE A 109 -5.11 -6.58 5.25
CA ILE A 109 -4.70 -5.18 5.19
C ILE A 109 -5.52 -4.48 4.10
N LEU A 110 -6.42 -3.57 4.51
CA LEU A 110 -7.27 -2.81 3.61
C LEU A 110 -6.76 -1.37 3.45
N ASP A 111 -6.29 -1.04 2.25
CA ASP A 111 -6.01 0.32 1.81
C ASP A 111 -7.27 0.85 1.09
N PRO A 112 -8.10 1.68 1.74
CA PRO A 112 -9.41 2.05 1.22
C PRO A 112 -9.33 3.18 0.22
N VAL A 113 -8.66 2.96 -0.89
CA VAL A 113 -8.37 3.99 -1.90
C VAL A 113 -9.67 4.49 -2.53
N LEU A 114 -10.26 5.56 -1.97
CA LEU A 114 -11.49 6.18 -2.46
C LEU A 114 -11.23 7.21 -3.56
N ALA A 115 -10.03 7.79 -3.57
CA ALA A 115 -9.60 8.74 -4.59
C ALA A 115 -8.10 8.61 -4.88
N SER A 116 -7.68 9.04 -6.08
CA SER A 116 -6.26 9.16 -6.42
C SER A 116 -5.56 10.20 -5.55
N GLY A 117 -4.24 10.19 -5.50
CA GLY A 117 -3.46 11.23 -4.79
C GLY A 117 -3.70 12.67 -5.32
N ARG A 118 -4.34 12.81 -6.47
CA ARG A 118 -4.78 14.09 -7.06
C ARG A 118 -6.24 14.43 -6.71
N GLY A 119 -7.02 13.46 -6.22
CA GLY A 119 -8.44 13.61 -5.91
C GLY A 119 -9.39 13.07 -6.97
N ASP A 120 -8.88 12.38 -8.03
CA ASP A 120 -9.75 11.69 -9.00
C ASP A 120 -10.48 10.56 -8.26
N GLU A 121 -11.82 10.52 -8.36
CA GLU A 121 -12.64 9.54 -7.67
C GLU A 121 -12.39 8.12 -8.21
N LEU A 122 -12.10 7.18 -7.32
CA LEU A 122 -11.84 5.77 -7.62
C LEU A 122 -12.88 4.83 -7.03
N ALA A 123 -13.67 5.30 -6.06
CA ALA A 123 -14.79 4.59 -5.47
C ALA A 123 -15.98 5.52 -5.29
N ASN A 124 -17.11 5.18 -5.88
CA ASN A 124 -18.38 5.86 -5.69
C ASN A 124 -19.02 5.49 -4.34
N ASP A 125 -20.17 6.06 -4.02
CA ASP A 125 -20.85 5.82 -2.74
C ASP A 125 -21.32 4.37 -2.59
N GLU A 126 -21.74 3.70 -3.67
CA GLU A 126 -22.13 2.28 -3.63
C GLU A 126 -20.94 1.38 -3.28
N MET A 127 -19.77 1.65 -3.88
CA MET A 127 -18.54 0.93 -3.56
C MET A 127 -18.08 1.22 -2.13
N THR A 128 -18.17 2.48 -1.68
CA THR A 128 -17.83 2.88 -0.31
C THR A 128 -18.73 2.17 0.70
N HIS A 129 -20.03 2.06 0.42
CA HIS A 129 -20.97 1.31 1.25
C HIS A 129 -20.64 -0.18 1.26
N ALA A 130 -20.38 -0.79 0.10
CA ALA A 130 -20.00 -2.20 0.01
C ALA A 130 -18.68 -2.51 0.75
N LEU A 131 -17.68 -1.65 0.69
CA LEU A 131 -16.44 -1.78 1.46
C LEU A 131 -16.72 -1.83 2.97
N ARG A 132 -17.62 -0.95 3.45
CA ARG A 132 -17.96 -0.89 4.87
C ARG A 132 -18.72 -2.12 5.35
N GLU A 133 -19.70 -2.58 4.58
CA GLU A 133 -20.57 -3.68 4.99
C GLU A 133 -19.89 -5.05 4.83
N LEU A 134 -19.03 -5.22 3.81
CA LEU A 134 -18.52 -6.53 3.43
C LEU A 134 -17.06 -6.77 3.83
N LEU A 135 -16.19 -5.75 3.73
CA LEU A 135 -14.75 -5.90 3.97
C LEU A 135 -14.30 -5.38 5.33
N LEU A 136 -14.83 -4.26 5.83
CA LEU A 136 -14.42 -3.74 7.14
C LEU A 136 -14.58 -4.75 8.28
N PRO A 137 -15.67 -5.54 8.36
CA PRO A 137 -15.83 -6.54 9.43
C PRO A 137 -14.77 -7.65 9.44
N GLN A 138 -14.03 -7.81 8.35
CA GLN A 138 -12.98 -8.84 8.19
C GLN A 138 -11.57 -8.24 8.22
N THR A 139 -11.46 -6.92 8.34
CA THR A 139 -10.21 -6.18 8.21
C THR A 139 -9.41 -6.22 9.51
N THR A 140 -8.19 -6.76 9.46
CA THR A 140 -7.24 -6.69 10.57
C THR A 140 -6.74 -5.26 10.75
N ILE A 141 -6.32 -4.59 9.66
CA ILE A 141 -5.92 -3.19 9.70
C ILE A 141 -6.39 -2.42 8.48
N LEU A 142 -7.09 -1.31 8.74
CA LEU A 142 -7.50 -0.32 7.75
C LEU A 142 -6.49 0.83 7.76
N THR A 143 -6.07 1.32 6.58
CA THR A 143 -5.05 2.38 6.45
C THR A 143 -5.56 3.66 5.77
N PRO A 144 -6.64 4.29 6.23
CA PRO A 144 -7.23 5.45 5.59
C PRO A 144 -6.37 6.70 5.83
N ASN A 145 -6.32 7.58 4.84
CA ASN A 145 -5.95 8.96 5.12
C ASN A 145 -7.08 9.70 5.86
N SER A 146 -6.84 10.93 6.33
CA SER A 146 -7.83 11.67 7.13
C SER A 146 -9.15 11.95 6.37
N LEU A 147 -9.09 12.12 5.05
CA LEU A 147 -10.29 12.35 4.22
C LEU A 147 -11.09 11.06 4.06
N GLU A 148 -10.42 9.96 3.78
CA GLU A 148 -11.02 8.62 3.68
C GLU A 148 -11.61 8.17 5.01
N ALA A 149 -10.91 8.42 6.12
CA ALA A 149 -11.42 8.11 7.46
C ALA A 149 -12.75 8.81 7.76
N ARG A 150 -12.87 10.10 7.42
CA ARG A 150 -14.12 10.86 7.57
C ARG A 150 -15.23 10.33 6.66
N ARG A 151 -14.92 10.07 5.37
CA ARG A 151 -15.90 9.54 4.41
C ARG A 151 -16.40 8.15 4.81
N LEU A 152 -15.51 7.25 5.22
CA LEU A 152 -15.87 5.90 5.66
C LEU A 152 -16.60 5.88 7.00
N ALA A 153 -16.39 6.85 7.88
CA ALA A 153 -17.12 6.94 9.16
C ALA A 153 -18.54 7.50 9.02
N GLU A 154 -19.03 7.77 7.78
CA GLU A 154 -20.37 8.37 7.51
C GLU A 154 -20.66 9.60 8.36
N SER A 155 -19.90 10.62 8.19
CA SER A 155 -20.23 11.91 8.78
C SER A 155 -21.08 12.72 7.81
N GLU A 156 -22.40 12.52 7.80
CA GLU A 156 -23.33 13.33 6.98
C GLU A 156 -23.31 14.82 7.37
N ASP A 157 -22.85 15.16 8.56
CA ASP A 157 -22.96 16.50 9.11
C ASP A 157 -21.65 17.23 9.41
N ASP A 158 -20.46 16.63 9.26
CA ASP A 158 -19.21 17.27 9.71
C ASP A 158 -17.97 16.87 8.90
N GLU A 159 -17.56 17.71 7.96
CA GLU A 159 -16.19 17.71 7.43
C GLU A 159 -15.12 17.89 8.54
N GLU A 160 -15.54 18.28 9.75
CA GLU A 160 -14.70 18.57 10.92
C GLU A 160 -14.71 17.47 12.00
N ARG A 161 -15.31 16.30 11.75
CA ARG A 161 -15.29 15.23 12.77
C ARG A 161 -13.86 14.90 13.19
N PRO A 162 -13.54 14.86 14.49
CA PRO A 162 -12.23 14.46 15.00
C PRO A 162 -11.85 13.06 14.53
N LEU A 163 -10.57 12.87 14.18
CA LEU A 163 -10.10 11.61 13.59
C LEU A 163 -10.16 10.42 14.55
N ASP A 164 -10.05 10.65 15.84
CA ASP A 164 -10.26 9.64 16.89
C ASP A 164 -11.69 9.13 16.91
N ALA A 165 -12.68 10.03 16.73
CA ALA A 165 -14.10 9.65 16.63
C ALA A 165 -14.38 8.89 15.32
N CYS A 166 -13.73 9.25 14.21
CA CYS A 166 -13.81 8.49 12.96
C CYS A 166 -13.24 7.07 13.14
N ALA A 167 -12.04 6.95 13.73
CA ALA A 167 -11.41 5.67 13.98
C ALA A 167 -12.24 4.77 14.90
N ALA A 168 -12.81 5.34 15.98
CA ALA A 168 -13.70 4.60 16.87
C ALA A 168 -14.92 4.04 16.12
N ARG A 169 -15.54 4.85 15.26
CA ARG A 169 -16.68 4.41 14.44
C ARG A 169 -16.32 3.29 13.47
N LEU A 170 -15.14 3.37 12.84
CA LEU A 170 -14.63 2.31 11.94
C LEU A 170 -14.33 1.01 12.69
N ILE A 171 -13.85 1.09 13.92
CA ILE A 171 -13.65 -0.08 14.78
C ILE A 171 -15.00 -0.69 15.21
N GLU A 172 -16.02 0.13 15.46
CA GLU A 172 -17.37 -0.35 15.76
C GLU A 172 -18.01 -1.13 14.60
N THR A 173 -17.61 -0.89 13.34
CA THR A 173 -18.05 -1.67 12.17
C THR A 173 -17.37 -3.03 12.05
N GLY A 174 -16.41 -3.35 12.92
CA GLY A 174 -15.77 -4.66 13.01
C GLY A 174 -14.28 -4.69 12.65
N CYS A 175 -13.73 -3.62 12.13
CA CYS A 175 -12.30 -3.52 11.88
C CYS A 175 -11.50 -3.60 13.21
N GLU A 176 -10.43 -4.41 13.26
CA GLU A 176 -9.66 -4.58 14.50
C GLU A 176 -8.80 -3.36 14.82
N PHE A 177 -8.10 -2.82 13.80
CA PHE A 177 -7.23 -1.66 13.93
C PHE A 177 -7.42 -0.67 12.77
N VAL A 178 -7.24 0.62 13.07
CA VAL A 178 -7.30 1.71 12.08
C VAL A 178 -6.03 2.56 12.20
N LEU A 179 -5.22 2.61 11.16
CA LEU A 179 -4.08 3.51 11.05
C LEU A 179 -4.50 4.75 10.25
N VAL A 180 -4.90 5.80 10.93
CA VAL A 180 -5.22 7.08 10.28
C VAL A 180 -3.94 7.80 9.92
N THR A 181 -3.72 8.06 8.61
CA THR A 181 -2.54 8.81 8.14
C THR A 181 -2.83 10.29 8.00
N GLY A 182 -1.93 11.12 8.57
CA GLY A 182 -2.08 12.58 8.64
C GLY A 182 -1.54 13.35 7.44
N THR A 183 -1.37 12.71 6.28
CA THR A 183 -0.78 13.35 5.10
C THR A 183 -1.55 14.59 4.64
N HIS A 184 -2.88 14.56 4.73
CA HIS A 184 -3.78 15.66 4.32
C HIS A 184 -4.05 16.69 5.41
N GLU A 185 -3.56 16.47 6.63
CA GLU A 185 -3.66 17.46 7.71
C GLU A 185 -2.61 18.57 7.52
N ASN A 186 -2.99 19.82 7.80
CA ASN A 186 -2.09 20.97 7.62
C ASN A 186 -1.16 21.13 8.84
N THR A 187 -0.23 20.21 9.01
CA THR A 187 0.73 20.15 10.11
C THR A 187 2.16 20.12 9.60
N PRO A 188 3.16 20.66 10.38
CA PRO A 188 4.57 20.64 9.99
C PRO A 188 5.16 19.23 9.86
N GLN A 189 4.56 18.26 10.58
CA GLN A 189 4.91 16.84 10.52
C GLN A 189 3.70 16.03 10.04
N VAL A 190 3.94 14.92 9.39
CA VAL A 190 2.91 13.92 9.13
C VAL A 190 2.77 13.09 10.40
N VAL A 191 1.60 13.16 11.03
CA VAL A 191 1.29 12.41 12.25
C VAL A 191 0.34 11.28 11.88
N ASN A 192 0.78 10.04 12.09
CA ASN A 192 -0.03 8.85 11.86
C ASN A 192 -0.38 8.22 13.21
N THR A 193 -1.64 7.89 13.40
CA THR A 193 -2.11 7.32 14.66
C THR A 193 -2.80 5.98 14.42
N LEU A 194 -2.30 4.95 15.08
CA LEU A 194 -2.90 3.62 15.13
C LEU A 194 -3.89 3.57 16.29
N TYR A 195 -5.13 3.24 15.97
CA TYR A 195 -6.22 3.02 16.90
C TYR A 195 -6.58 1.54 16.96
N GLY A 196 -6.95 1.09 18.13
CA GLY A 196 -7.54 -0.22 18.39
C GLY A 196 -8.77 -0.09 19.28
N LYS A 197 -9.37 -1.19 19.68
CA LYS A 197 -10.61 -1.23 20.48
C LYS A 197 -10.53 -0.41 21.80
N SER A 198 -9.33 -0.27 22.37
CA SER A 198 -9.11 0.49 23.61
C SER A 198 -8.71 1.95 23.39
N GLY A 199 -8.76 2.47 22.16
CA GLY A 199 -8.33 3.80 21.78
C GLY A 199 -6.95 3.81 21.10
N VAL A 200 -6.16 4.86 21.32
CA VAL A 200 -4.84 5.02 20.69
C VAL A 200 -3.87 3.92 21.15
N VAL A 201 -3.32 3.18 20.20
CA VAL A 201 -2.27 2.16 20.42
C VAL A 201 -0.89 2.77 20.27
N ARG A 202 -0.69 3.55 19.21
CA ARG A 202 0.57 4.27 18.97
C ARG A 202 0.36 5.50 18.10
N THR A 203 1.27 6.47 18.22
CA THR A 203 1.34 7.65 17.35
C THR A 203 2.78 7.84 16.91
N ASP A 204 2.99 7.96 15.61
CA ASP A 204 4.29 8.21 15.00
C ASP A 204 4.26 9.52 14.22
N SER A 205 5.37 10.27 14.27
CA SER A 205 5.51 11.56 13.60
C SER A 205 6.71 11.56 12.67
N TRP A 206 6.48 11.97 11.44
CA TRP A 206 7.48 11.97 10.37
C TRP A 206 7.70 13.39 9.83
N PRO A 207 8.93 13.79 9.54
CA PRO A 207 9.16 15.05 8.85
C PRO A 207 8.40 15.07 7.52
N ARG A 208 7.65 16.15 7.27
CA ARG A 208 6.95 16.32 6.00
C ARG A 208 7.96 16.58 4.88
N LEU A 209 7.97 15.69 3.89
CA LEU A 209 8.81 15.83 2.72
C LEU A 209 8.16 16.79 1.71
N PRO A 210 8.97 17.60 0.99
CA PRO A 210 8.45 18.50 -0.02
C PRO A 210 7.96 17.74 -1.26
N GLY A 211 6.84 18.20 -1.85
CA GLY A 211 6.26 17.62 -3.05
C GLY A 211 5.05 16.73 -2.77
N THR A 212 4.55 16.13 -3.85
CA THR A 212 3.43 15.18 -3.84
C THR A 212 3.90 13.83 -4.37
N PHE A 213 3.47 12.76 -3.73
CA PHE A 213 3.97 11.42 -3.98
C PHE A 213 2.83 10.50 -4.44
N HIS A 214 3.03 9.83 -5.56
CA HIS A 214 2.08 8.86 -6.09
C HIS A 214 2.37 7.47 -5.52
N GLY A 215 1.34 6.82 -4.92
CA GLY A 215 1.44 5.47 -4.39
C GLY A 215 2.09 5.34 -3.00
N SER A 216 2.16 6.43 -2.23
CA SER A 216 2.63 6.38 -0.83
C SER A 216 1.74 5.51 0.07
N GLY A 217 0.40 5.59 -0.10
CA GLY A 217 -0.58 4.75 0.61
C GLY A 217 -0.40 3.27 0.30
N CYS A 218 -0.38 2.92 -1.00
CA CYS A 218 -0.15 1.55 -1.44
C CYS A 218 1.18 0.99 -0.92
N THR A 219 2.25 1.81 -0.93
CA THR A 219 3.55 1.40 -0.36
C THR A 219 3.43 1.11 1.13
N LEU A 220 2.74 1.97 1.91
CA LEU A 220 2.56 1.77 3.35
C LEU A 220 1.74 0.51 3.65
N ALA A 221 0.60 0.34 2.99
CA ALA A 221 -0.26 -0.82 3.22
C ALA A 221 0.43 -2.13 2.86
N SER A 222 1.15 -2.17 1.73
CA SER A 222 1.93 -3.35 1.33
C SER A 222 3.12 -3.61 2.26
N ALA A 223 3.76 -2.56 2.79
CA ALA A 223 4.82 -2.71 3.77
C ALA A 223 4.29 -3.28 5.09
N ILE A 224 3.10 -2.87 5.55
CA ILE A 224 2.44 -3.47 6.72
C ILE A 224 2.16 -4.96 6.46
N ALA A 225 1.61 -5.30 5.28
CA ALA A 225 1.35 -6.69 4.91
C ALA A 225 2.62 -7.54 4.93
N ALA A 226 3.72 -7.02 4.38
CA ALA A 226 5.01 -7.70 4.41
C ALA A 226 5.52 -7.93 5.83
N MET A 227 5.43 -6.93 6.71
CA MET A 227 5.90 -7.04 8.09
C MET A 227 5.09 -8.05 8.90
N LEU A 228 3.76 -8.06 8.73
CA LEU A 228 2.88 -9.04 9.38
C LEU A 228 3.15 -10.45 8.86
N ALA A 229 3.30 -10.63 7.54
CA ALA A 229 3.66 -11.92 6.94
C ALA A 229 5.04 -12.43 7.41
N ASN A 230 5.97 -11.54 7.74
CA ASN A 230 7.26 -11.87 8.37
C ASN A 230 7.16 -12.11 9.89
N GLY A 231 5.96 -12.07 10.49
CA GLY A 231 5.69 -12.45 11.87
C GLY A 231 5.92 -11.34 12.91
N LEU A 232 6.01 -10.07 12.52
CA LEU A 232 6.03 -8.95 13.46
C LEU A 232 4.65 -8.78 14.10
N ASP A 233 4.61 -8.32 15.35
CA ASP A 233 3.35 -7.88 15.93
C ASP A 233 2.85 -6.58 15.25
N LEU A 234 1.54 -6.34 15.28
CA LEU A 234 0.92 -5.30 14.49
C LEU A 234 1.44 -3.88 14.82
N PRO A 235 1.61 -3.45 16.08
CA PRO A 235 2.16 -2.14 16.38
C PRO A 235 3.60 -1.94 15.88
N GLU A 236 4.41 -2.98 15.91
CA GLU A 236 5.79 -2.94 15.40
C GLU A 236 5.80 -2.99 13.86
N ALA A 237 4.98 -3.84 13.25
CA ALA A 237 4.79 -3.90 11.81
C ALA A 237 4.40 -2.53 11.23
N VAL A 238 3.47 -1.84 11.88
CA VAL A 238 3.03 -0.49 11.49
C VAL A 238 4.19 0.53 11.57
N ARG A 239 5.01 0.47 12.63
CA ARG A 239 6.14 1.38 12.79
C ARG A 239 7.19 1.17 11.69
N GLU A 240 7.64 -0.07 11.52
CA GLU A 240 8.67 -0.41 10.53
C GLU A 240 8.19 -0.13 9.09
N ALA A 241 6.92 -0.40 8.79
CA ALA A 241 6.32 -0.07 7.51
C ALA A 241 6.29 1.45 7.23
N GLN A 242 6.02 2.26 8.25
CA GLN A 242 6.08 3.72 8.12
C GLN A 242 7.51 4.20 7.88
N GLU A 243 8.50 3.66 8.59
CA GLU A 243 9.90 4.00 8.39
C GLU A 243 10.36 3.64 6.97
N TYR A 244 10.09 2.41 6.52
CA TYR A 244 10.37 1.99 5.15
C TYR A 244 9.71 2.94 4.14
N THR A 245 8.42 3.23 4.31
CA THR A 245 7.68 4.13 3.42
C THR A 245 8.34 5.51 3.38
N TRP A 246 8.66 6.09 4.55
CA TRP A 246 9.31 7.40 4.60
C TRP A 246 10.67 7.41 3.88
N GLN A 247 11.47 6.36 4.00
CA GLN A 247 12.74 6.23 3.27
C GLN A 247 12.51 6.15 1.75
N THR A 248 11.50 5.40 1.29
CA THR A 248 11.17 5.35 -0.16
C THR A 248 10.75 6.72 -0.70
N LEU A 249 10.00 7.50 0.10
CA LEU A 249 9.59 8.85 -0.27
C LEU A 249 10.77 9.84 -0.25
N LYS A 250 11.67 9.73 0.71
CA LYS A 250 12.88 10.56 0.81
C LYS A 250 13.80 10.37 -0.40
N LYS A 251 13.83 9.18 -0.98
CA LYS A 251 14.61 8.81 -2.17
C LYS A 251 13.78 8.82 -3.46
N ALA A 252 12.53 9.32 -3.39
CA ALA A 252 11.64 9.37 -4.54
C ALA A 252 12.24 10.15 -5.71
N TYR A 253 11.87 9.75 -6.91
CA TYR A 253 12.30 10.36 -8.15
C TYR A 253 11.09 10.76 -9.01
N ARG A 254 11.29 11.66 -9.95
CA ARG A 254 10.24 12.22 -10.80
C ARG A 254 10.51 11.89 -12.28
N PRO A 255 9.98 10.78 -12.79
CA PRO A 255 10.25 10.36 -14.18
C PRO A 255 9.45 11.14 -15.22
N GLY A 256 8.33 11.76 -14.80
CA GLY A 256 7.41 12.52 -15.65
C GLY A 256 7.17 13.94 -15.17
N MET A 257 6.08 14.55 -15.63
CA MET A 257 5.69 15.93 -15.27
C MET A 257 4.86 16.00 -13.97
N GLY A 258 4.34 14.87 -13.50
CA GLY A 258 3.42 14.78 -12.35
C GLY A 258 4.11 14.60 -11.01
N GLN A 259 3.56 13.72 -10.19
CA GLN A 259 4.01 13.41 -8.84
C GLN A 259 5.35 12.66 -8.83
N PHE A 260 6.03 12.70 -7.68
CA PHE A 260 7.18 11.84 -7.42
C PHE A 260 6.74 10.39 -7.21
N LEU A 261 7.55 9.43 -7.66
CA LEU A 261 7.37 8.00 -7.43
C LEU A 261 8.31 7.54 -6.32
N PRO A 262 7.81 6.79 -5.30
CA PRO A 262 8.65 6.23 -4.24
C PRO A 262 9.72 5.27 -4.78
N ASP A 263 10.97 5.41 -4.34
CA ASP A 263 12.03 4.45 -4.67
C ASP A 263 12.01 3.27 -3.70
N ARG A 264 11.25 2.24 -4.05
CA ARG A 264 11.03 1.05 -3.22
C ARG A 264 12.26 0.15 -3.10
N LEU A 265 13.28 0.39 -3.93
CA LEU A 265 14.56 -0.32 -3.92
C LEU A 265 15.73 0.63 -3.57
N PHE A 266 15.46 1.67 -2.78
CA PHE A 266 16.42 2.71 -2.40
C PHE A 266 17.73 2.13 -1.82
N TRP A 267 17.65 1.07 -1.04
CA TRP A 267 18.79 0.39 -0.43
C TRP A 267 19.72 -0.26 -1.46
N ALA A 268 19.20 -0.75 -2.59
CA ALA A 268 20.00 -1.34 -3.66
C ALA A 268 20.77 -0.28 -4.48
N ARG A 269 20.30 0.99 -4.49
CA ARG A 269 20.95 2.09 -5.22
C ARG A 269 22.07 2.75 -4.42
N GLU A 270 21.97 2.79 -3.11
CA GLU A 270 23.03 3.35 -2.25
C GLU A 270 24.37 2.62 -2.41
N GLU A 271 24.35 1.31 -2.65
CA GLU A 271 25.56 0.55 -2.95
C GLU A 271 26.17 0.85 -4.33
N SER A 272 25.37 1.28 -5.31
CA SER A 272 25.87 1.61 -6.65
C SER A 272 26.57 2.98 -6.67
N ASP A 273 26.07 3.95 -5.90
CA ASP A 273 26.69 5.28 -5.80
C ASP A 273 28.03 5.22 -5.05
N ALA A 274 28.16 4.31 -4.06
CA ALA A 274 29.42 4.09 -3.36
C ALA A 274 30.51 3.41 -4.22
N ARG A 275 30.15 2.75 -5.31
CA ARG A 275 31.10 2.11 -6.26
C ARG A 275 31.48 3.02 -7.45
N GLY A 276 30.81 4.17 -7.61
CA GLY A 276 31.02 5.09 -8.72
C GLY A 276 32.16 6.09 -8.56
N ASP A 277 32.75 6.21 -7.36
CA ASP A 277 33.83 7.18 -7.04
C ASP A 277 35.25 6.60 -7.07
N GLU A 278 35.51 5.53 -7.81
CA GLU A 278 36.91 5.22 -8.19
C GLU A 278 37.34 6.13 -9.37
N PRO A 279 38.35 6.99 -9.17
CA PRO A 279 38.81 7.85 -10.25
C PRO A 279 39.34 7.00 -11.39
N GLU A 280 38.79 7.19 -12.60
CA GLU A 280 39.36 6.62 -13.85
C GLU A 280 40.83 6.95 -13.92
N VAL A 281 41.70 5.95 -13.76
CA VAL A 281 43.12 6.08 -14.03
C VAL A 281 43.27 6.31 -15.53
N PRO A 282 43.84 7.44 -16.00
CA PRO A 282 44.02 7.71 -17.43
C PRO A 282 44.87 6.60 -18.03
N ARG A 283 44.36 5.88 -19.03
CA ARG A 283 45.15 4.95 -19.84
C ARG A 283 46.22 5.77 -20.58
N THR A 284 47.46 5.62 -20.18
CA THR A 284 48.59 6.18 -20.92
C THR A 284 48.59 5.65 -22.34
N ALA A 285 48.46 6.54 -23.31
CA ALA A 285 48.59 6.23 -24.71
C ALA A 285 50.00 5.70 -24.99
N ASP A 286 50.11 4.45 -25.40
CA ASP A 286 51.35 3.81 -25.83
C ASP A 286 51.68 4.33 -27.22
N VAL A 287 52.56 5.35 -27.26
CA VAL A 287 53.16 5.87 -28.50
C VAL A 287 54.22 4.87 -28.90
N ARG A 288 53.88 3.91 -29.74
CA ARG A 288 54.95 3.17 -30.51
C ARG A 288 55.15 3.84 -31.85
N GLY A 289 56.30 4.41 -31.90
CA GLY A 289 56.86 5.07 -33.14
C GLY A 289 57.07 4.11 -34.27
N SER A 290 56.96 4.70 -35.44
CA SER A 290 57.33 4.23 -36.75
C SER A 290 58.81 3.75 -36.87
N HIS A 291 58.96 2.61 -37.49
CA HIS A 291 60.00 2.38 -38.48
C HIS A 291 59.47 1.40 -39.54
#